data_8683469e51ebcc56fffd4b57e51c8c37
#
_entry.id   8683469e51ebcc56fffd4b57e51c8c37
#
_cell.length_a   1.000
_cell.length_b   1.000
_cell.length_c   1.000
_cell.angle_alpha   90.00
_cell.angle_beta   90.00
_cell.angle_gamma   90.00
#
_symmetry.space_group_name_H-M   'P 1'
#
loop_
_entity.id
_entity.type
_entity.pdbx_description
1 polymer ?
#
loop_
_entity_poly.entity_id
_entity_poly.type
_entity_poly.pdbx_seq_one_letter_code
_entity_poly.pdbx_strand_id
1 'polypeptide(L)'
;MKPALRIQYAALPYRFTPAAALEILIVTTRRSRRWIIPKGWPIKGLRPPKAAAREAFEEAGVSGKVGMKSVGVFAYDKLMDEDGIEVRCEVKVYPLLVERQSATWPEIEQRLVQWAEPAQAVALIKERGLKKLVADFAKQRAAAALKRAR
;
A
#
# COMPACT_ATOMS: atom_id res chain seq x y z
N MET A 1 16.41 20.71 -14.38
CA MET A 1 15.43 19.92 -15.12
C MET A 1 14.58 19.11 -14.16
N LYS A 2 13.28 19.18 -14.30
CA LYS A 2 12.39 18.40 -13.41
C LYS A 2 12.47 16.91 -13.77
N PRO A 3 12.49 15.99 -12.76
CA PRO A 3 12.42 14.56 -13.05
C PRO A 3 11.16 14.22 -13.85
N ALA A 4 11.23 13.22 -14.69
CA ALA A 4 10.05 12.70 -15.39
C ALA A 4 9.02 12.21 -14.37
N LEU A 5 7.76 12.55 -14.59
CA LEU A 5 6.66 12.10 -13.72
C LEU A 5 6.19 10.72 -14.17
N ARG A 6 6.10 9.80 -13.23
CA ARG A 6 5.55 8.47 -13.45
C ARG A 6 4.43 8.20 -12.45
N ILE A 7 3.47 7.42 -12.87
CA ILE A 7 2.33 7.05 -12.01
C ILE A 7 2.43 5.59 -11.63
N GLN A 8 2.22 5.32 -10.35
CA GLN A 8 2.09 3.96 -9.82
C GLN A 8 0.76 3.82 -9.10
N TYR A 9 0.32 2.58 -8.92
CA TYR A 9 -0.89 2.25 -8.18
C TYR A 9 -0.51 1.36 -7.00
N ALA A 10 -1.04 1.69 -5.83
CA ALA A 10 -0.77 0.96 -4.61
C ALA A 10 -2.06 0.50 -3.94
N ALA A 11 -1.97 -0.59 -3.23
CA ALA A 11 -3.02 -1.04 -2.33
C ALA A 11 -2.63 -0.68 -0.90
N LEU A 12 -3.60 -0.20 -0.14
CA LEU A 12 -3.49 -0.08 1.30
C LEU A 12 -4.26 -1.26 1.91
N PRO A 13 -3.59 -2.40 2.15
CA PRO A 13 -4.28 -3.56 2.67
C PRO A 13 -4.58 -3.36 4.16
N TYR A 14 -5.80 -3.68 4.55
CA TYR A 14 -6.21 -3.55 5.95
C TYR A 14 -7.14 -4.68 6.33
N ARG A 15 -7.20 -4.93 7.63
CA ARG A 15 -8.12 -5.89 8.23
C ARG A 15 -8.43 -5.45 9.67
N PHE A 16 -9.45 -6.07 10.23
CA PHE A 16 -9.76 -5.89 11.65
C PHE A 16 -9.48 -7.19 12.37
N THR A 17 -8.86 -7.10 13.55
CA THR A 17 -8.65 -8.26 14.43
C THR A 17 -9.98 -8.68 15.05
N PRO A 18 -10.06 -9.88 15.68
CA PRO A 18 -11.26 -10.26 16.44
C PRO A 18 -11.67 -9.26 17.50
N ALA A 19 -10.72 -8.49 18.05
CA ALA A 19 -10.98 -7.42 19.00
C ALA A 19 -11.36 -6.09 18.33
N ALA A 20 -11.64 -6.11 17.03
CA ALA A 20 -12.00 -4.94 16.21
C ALA A 20 -10.90 -3.87 16.10
N ALA A 21 -9.65 -4.25 16.31
CA ALA A 21 -8.52 -3.36 16.08
C ALA A 21 -8.13 -3.36 14.61
N LEU A 22 -7.87 -2.17 14.05
CA LEU A 22 -7.42 -2.02 12.67
C LEU A 22 -5.96 -2.41 12.54
N GLU A 23 -5.65 -3.22 11.54
CA GLU A 23 -4.27 -3.52 11.15
C GLU A 23 -4.05 -3.16 9.69
N ILE A 24 -2.86 -2.65 9.41
CA ILE A 24 -2.39 -2.27 8.08
C ILE A 24 -1.25 -3.22 7.70
N LEU A 25 -1.25 -3.69 6.47
CA LEU A 25 -0.16 -4.51 5.96
C LEU A 25 0.89 -3.64 5.29
N ILE A 26 2.14 -3.83 5.70
CA ILE A 26 3.29 -3.17 5.09
C ILE A 26 4.27 -4.23 4.58
N VAL A 27 5.03 -3.85 3.55
CA VAL A 27 6.02 -4.73 2.93
C VAL A 27 7.34 -3.97 2.80
N THR A 28 8.45 -4.70 2.67
CA THR A 28 9.74 -4.06 2.41
C THR A 28 9.98 -3.95 0.91
N THR A 29 10.65 -2.88 0.49
CA THR A 29 11.18 -2.78 -0.87
C THR A 29 12.28 -3.81 -1.05
N ARG A 30 12.47 -4.31 -2.28
CA ARG A 30 13.40 -5.41 -2.54
C ARG A 30 14.87 -5.05 -2.31
N ARG A 31 15.26 -3.81 -2.62
CA ARG A 31 16.67 -3.40 -2.52
C ARG A 31 16.99 -2.66 -1.25
N SER A 32 16.31 -1.54 -1.00
CA SER A 32 16.60 -0.70 0.15
C SER A 32 15.97 -1.21 1.45
N ARG A 33 15.11 -2.23 1.36
CA ARG A 33 14.45 -2.83 2.52
C ARG A 33 13.70 -1.82 3.38
N ARG A 34 13.12 -0.80 2.74
CA ARG A 34 12.29 0.18 3.42
C ARG A 34 10.85 -0.31 3.51
N TRP A 35 10.19 -0.02 4.61
CA TRP A 35 8.79 -0.35 4.78
C TRP A 35 7.91 0.57 3.95
N ILE A 36 7.00 -0.03 3.18
CA ILE A 36 6.10 0.66 2.26
C ILE A 36 4.84 -0.19 2.10
N ILE A 37 3.90 0.25 1.28
CA ILE A 37 2.74 -0.56 0.90
C ILE A 37 2.95 -1.19 -0.48
N PRO A 38 2.25 -2.28 -0.80
CA PRO A 38 2.36 -2.90 -2.13
C PRO A 38 2.00 -1.93 -3.23
N LYS A 39 2.83 -1.84 -4.27
CA LYS A 39 2.63 -0.92 -5.38
C LYS A 39 3.36 -1.36 -6.62
N GLY A 40 2.91 -0.88 -7.76
CA GLY A 40 3.56 -1.16 -9.03
C GLY A 40 3.11 -0.23 -10.14
N TRP A 41 3.65 -0.50 -11.32
CA TRP A 41 3.35 0.25 -12.52
C TRP A 41 1.95 -0.09 -13.04
N PRO A 42 1.34 0.79 -13.88
CA PRO A 42 0.08 0.45 -14.52
C PRO A 42 0.18 -0.88 -15.27
N ILE A 43 -0.88 -1.68 -15.20
CA ILE A 43 -0.94 -2.98 -15.86
C ILE A 43 -1.93 -2.89 -17.01
N LYS A 44 -1.46 -3.21 -18.21
CA LYS A 44 -2.28 -3.16 -19.41
C LYS A 44 -3.53 -4.02 -19.24
N GLY A 45 -4.69 -3.46 -19.54
CA GLY A 45 -5.97 -4.15 -19.44
C GLY A 45 -6.61 -4.14 -18.07
N LEU A 46 -5.93 -3.59 -17.05
CA LEU A 46 -6.49 -3.49 -15.69
C LEU A 46 -6.76 -2.04 -15.32
N ARG A 47 -7.90 -1.81 -14.69
CA ARG A 47 -8.17 -0.52 -14.05
C ARG A 47 -7.24 -0.32 -12.85
N PRO A 48 -6.95 0.92 -12.45
CA PRO A 48 -6.03 1.20 -11.35
C PRO A 48 -6.31 0.42 -10.05
N PRO A 49 -7.55 0.33 -9.52
CA PRO A 49 -7.78 -0.46 -8.31
C PRO A 49 -7.44 -1.94 -8.49
N LYS A 50 -7.71 -2.49 -9.65
CA LYS A 50 -7.40 -3.90 -9.93
C LYS A 50 -5.91 -4.13 -10.07
N ALA A 51 -5.19 -3.18 -10.66
CA ALA A 51 -3.72 -3.23 -10.72
C ALA A 51 -3.13 -3.19 -9.30
N ALA A 52 -3.64 -2.30 -8.45
CA ALA A 52 -3.22 -2.21 -7.05
C ALA A 52 -3.47 -3.54 -6.30
N ALA A 53 -4.65 -4.15 -6.50
CA ALA A 53 -4.98 -5.42 -5.88
C ALA A 53 -4.04 -6.55 -6.32
N ARG A 54 -3.66 -6.56 -7.60
CA ARG A 54 -2.70 -7.54 -8.11
C ARG A 54 -1.33 -7.39 -7.45
N GLU A 55 -0.85 -6.16 -7.29
CA GLU A 55 0.41 -5.92 -6.63
C GLU A 55 0.38 -6.41 -5.18
N ALA A 56 -0.73 -6.21 -4.48
CA ALA A 56 -0.89 -6.71 -3.12
C ALA A 56 -0.79 -8.23 -3.05
N PHE A 57 -1.38 -8.93 -4.01
CA PHE A 57 -1.26 -10.38 -4.06
C PHE A 57 0.17 -10.82 -4.40
N GLU A 58 0.78 -10.22 -5.40
CA GLU A 58 2.13 -10.61 -5.84
C GLU A 58 3.18 -10.37 -4.76
N GLU A 59 3.07 -9.25 -4.03
CA GLU A 59 4.06 -8.85 -3.03
C GLU A 59 3.80 -9.41 -1.65
N ALA A 60 2.54 -9.64 -1.28
CA ALA A 60 2.16 -9.99 0.09
C ALA A 60 1.18 -11.16 0.23
N GLY A 61 0.69 -11.70 -0.87
CA GLY A 61 -0.21 -12.85 -0.84
C GLY A 61 -1.63 -12.55 -0.37
N VAL A 62 -2.01 -11.28 -0.29
CA VAL A 62 -3.34 -10.89 0.20
C VAL A 62 -4.29 -10.59 -0.94
N SER A 63 -5.56 -10.92 -0.72
CA SER A 63 -6.65 -10.63 -1.64
C SER A 63 -7.91 -10.28 -0.86
N GLY A 64 -8.85 -9.63 -1.52
CA GLY A 64 -10.09 -9.22 -0.89
C GLY A 64 -10.83 -8.20 -1.74
N LYS A 65 -11.50 -7.27 -1.07
CA LYS A 65 -12.31 -6.25 -1.73
C LYS A 65 -11.52 -4.96 -1.86
N VAL A 66 -11.14 -4.60 -3.10
CA VAL A 66 -10.47 -3.34 -3.37
C VAL A 66 -11.53 -2.25 -3.59
N GLY A 67 -11.35 -1.12 -2.92
CA GLY A 67 -12.22 0.04 -3.13
C GLY A 67 -11.87 0.72 -4.44
N MET A 68 -12.90 1.15 -5.20
CA MET A 68 -12.71 1.76 -6.51
C MET A 68 -12.33 3.24 -6.41
N LYS A 69 -12.52 3.84 -5.24
CA LYS A 69 -12.18 5.24 -4.99
C LYS A 69 -10.85 5.31 -4.22
N SER A 70 -9.92 6.10 -4.76
CA SER A 70 -8.62 6.31 -4.10
C SER A 70 -8.78 6.95 -2.71
N VAL A 71 -7.93 6.53 -1.78
CA VAL A 71 -7.87 7.15 -0.45
C VAL A 71 -6.83 8.26 -0.37
N GLY A 72 -6.04 8.44 -1.42
CA GLY A 72 -5.05 9.51 -1.49
C GLY A 72 -3.93 9.20 -2.46
N VAL A 73 -3.01 10.15 -2.54
CA VAL A 73 -1.83 10.07 -3.41
C VAL A 73 -0.62 10.48 -2.57
N PHE A 74 0.49 9.77 -2.72
CA PHE A 74 1.76 10.23 -2.18
C PHE A 74 2.82 10.20 -3.27
N ALA A 75 3.90 10.94 -3.08
CA ALA A 75 4.98 11.02 -4.07
C ALA A 75 6.31 10.66 -3.43
N TYR A 76 7.18 10.07 -4.23
CA TYR A 76 8.56 9.80 -3.83
C TYR A 76 9.45 9.81 -5.07
N ASP A 77 10.75 9.96 -4.86
CA ASP A 77 11.71 9.92 -5.96
C ASP A 77 12.34 8.54 -6.01
N LYS A 78 12.26 7.91 -7.18
CA LYS A 78 12.79 6.58 -7.43
C LYS A 78 14.01 6.68 -8.33
N LEU A 79 15.10 6.05 -7.90
CA LEU A 79 16.27 5.91 -8.75
C LEU A 79 16.07 4.73 -9.69
N MET A 80 16.13 4.98 -10.99
CA MET A 80 16.04 3.94 -12.00
C MET A 80 17.43 3.38 -12.26
N ASP A 81 17.60 2.09 -12.07
CA ASP A 81 18.92 1.44 -12.06
C ASP A 81 19.69 1.51 -13.36
N GLU A 82 18.97 1.42 -14.48
CA GLU A 82 19.60 1.28 -15.78
C GLU A 82 20.34 2.53 -16.22
N ASP A 83 19.83 3.71 -15.85
CA ASP A 83 20.35 4.98 -16.32
C ASP A 83 20.82 5.91 -15.19
N GLY A 84 20.65 5.51 -13.94
CA GLY A 84 20.94 6.39 -12.80
C GLY A 84 20.05 7.64 -12.77
N ILE A 85 18.95 7.65 -13.53
CA ILE A 85 18.03 8.78 -13.61
C ILE A 85 17.03 8.70 -12.47
N GLU A 86 16.87 9.82 -11.78
CA GLU A 86 15.86 9.93 -10.73
C GLU A 86 14.51 10.25 -11.37
N VAL A 87 13.48 9.47 -10.99
CA VAL A 87 12.13 9.61 -11.51
C VAL A 87 11.20 9.90 -10.35
N ARG A 88 10.38 10.94 -10.49
CA ARG A 88 9.36 11.24 -9.49
C ARG A 88 8.15 10.35 -9.73
N CYS A 89 7.77 9.58 -8.73
CA CYS A 89 6.60 8.71 -8.78
C CYS A 89 5.47 9.31 -7.96
N GLU A 90 4.30 9.42 -8.58
CA GLU A 90 3.06 9.69 -7.86
C GLU A 90 2.33 8.36 -7.71
N VAL A 91 1.98 8.02 -6.50
CA VAL A 91 1.37 6.73 -6.16
C VAL A 91 -0.07 6.97 -5.73
N LYS A 92 -1.00 6.49 -6.53
CA LYS A 92 -2.43 6.58 -6.21
C LYS A 92 -2.81 5.33 -5.43
N VAL A 93 -3.40 5.52 -4.25
CA VAL A 93 -3.59 4.45 -3.26
C VAL A 93 -5.05 4.06 -3.17
N TYR A 94 -5.32 2.76 -3.23
CA TYR A 94 -6.67 2.19 -3.14
C TYR A 94 -6.77 1.29 -1.91
N PRO A 95 -7.85 1.38 -1.13
CA PRO A 95 -8.00 0.53 0.06
C PRO A 95 -8.34 -0.88 -0.35
N LEU A 96 -7.74 -1.85 0.32
CA LEU A 96 -8.01 -3.27 0.09
C LEU A 96 -8.40 -3.93 1.40
N LEU A 97 -9.69 -4.23 1.56
CA LEU A 97 -10.15 -5.01 2.72
C LEU A 97 -9.75 -6.46 2.50
N VAL A 98 -8.77 -6.93 3.26
CA VAL A 98 -8.22 -8.27 3.09
C VAL A 98 -9.18 -9.30 3.64
N GLU A 99 -9.53 -10.27 2.79
CA GLU A 99 -10.38 -11.40 3.14
C GLU A 99 -9.59 -12.69 3.24
N ARG A 100 -8.42 -12.74 2.57
CA ARG A 100 -7.62 -13.96 2.51
C ARG A 100 -6.14 -13.63 2.36
N GLN A 101 -5.32 -14.39 3.04
CA GLN A 101 -3.87 -14.38 2.83
C GLN A 101 -3.44 -15.80 2.45
N SER A 102 -2.81 -15.93 1.28
CA SER A 102 -2.36 -17.21 0.77
C SER A 102 -1.14 -17.71 1.53
N ALA A 103 -0.93 -19.03 1.54
CA ALA A 103 0.27 -19.61 2.15
C ALA A 103 1.51 -19.37 1.26
N THR A 104 1.31 -19.22 -0.06
CA THR A 104 2.39 -18.94 -1.02
C THR A 104 1.93 -17.86 -2.00
N TRP A 105 2.87 -17.06 -2.48
CA TRP A 105 2.62 -16.02 -3.48
C TRP A 105 3.90 -15.71 -4.25
N PRO A 106 3.83 -14.99 -5.41
CA PRO A 106 4.97 -14.82 -6.30
C PRO A 106 6.25 -14.28 -5.65
N GLU A 107 6.16 -13.24 -4.83
CA GLU A 107 7.36 -12.60 -4.26
C GLU A 107 7.59 -12.92 -2.79
N ILE A 108 7.07 -14.08 -2.33
CA ILE A 108 7.11 -14.46 -0.91
C ILE A 108 8.53 -14.44 -0.30
N GLU A 109 9.56 -14.77 -1.08
CA GLU A 109 10.94 -14.81 -0.59
C GLU A 109 11.69 -13.50 -0.80
N GLN A 110 11.07 -12.54 -1.49
CA GLN A 110 11.73 -11.30 -1.87
C GLN A 110 11.47 -10.14 -0.93
N ARG A 111 10.46 -10.25 -0.08
CA ARG A 111 10.03 -9.15 0.79
C ARG A 111 9.63 -9.67 2.16
N LEU A 112 9.87 -8.85 3.18
CA LEU A 112 9.23 -9.07 4.47
C LEU A 112 7.83 -8.48 4.42
N VAL A 113 6.88 -9.13 5.07
CA VAL A 113 5.49 -8.71 5.14
C VAL A 113 5.09 -8.65 6.60
N GLN A 114 4.45 -7.57 7.00
CA GLN A 114 4.06 -7.38 8.40
C GLN A 114 2.69 -6.73 8.50
N TRP A 115 1.84 -7.29 9.33
CA TRP A 115 0.64 -6.63 9.81
C TRP A 115 1.02 -5.75 11.00
N ALA A 116 0.58 -4.49 10.98
CA ALA A 116 0.95 -3.52 12.00
C ALA A 116 -0.26 -2.68 12.41
N GLU A 117 -0.31 -2.27 13.65
CA GLU A 117 -1.25 -1.22 14.05
C GLU A 117 -0.89 0.07 13.30
N PRO A 118 -1.87 0.96 13.03
CA PRO A 118 -1.59 2.18 12.26
C PRO A 118 -0.43 3.01 12.80
N ALA A 119 -0.34 3.18 14.12
CA ALA A 119 0.76 3.95 14.73
C ALA A 119 2.12 3.29 14.47
N GLN A 120 2.19 1.96 14.53
CA GLN A 120 3.41 1.22 14.23
C GLN A 120 3.77 1.34 12.75
N ALA A 121 2.80 1.21 11.85
CA ALA A 121 3.03 1.38 10.42
C ALA A 121 3.59 2.78 10.11
N VAL A 122 2.98 3.82 10.69
CA VAL A 122 3.45 5.19 10.53
C VAL A 122 4.89 5.36 11.05
N ALA A 123 5.23 4.71 12.17
CA ALA A 123 6.58 4.79 12.72
C ALA A 123 7.62 4.12 11.81
N LEU A 124 7.27 3.02 11.13
CA LEU A 124 8.18 2.27 10.29
C LEU A 124 8.34 2.85 8.87
N ILE A 125 7.29 3.47 8.34
CA ILE A 125 7.31 4.08 7.02
C ILE A 125 8.12 5.38 7.08
N LYS A 126 8.91 5.65 6.03
CA LYS A 126 9.74 6.86 5.98
C LYS A 126 9.15 7.98 5.10
N GLU A 127 8.41 7.64 4.05
CA GLU A 127 7.80 8.63 3.17
C GLU A 127 6.71 9.42 3.90
N ARG A 128 6.91 10.74 4.00
CA ARG A 128 5.99 11.62 4.74
C ARG A 128 4.56 11.58 4.22
N GLY A 129 4.40 11.57 2.91
CA GLY A 129 3.08 11.52 2.29
C GLY A 129 2.35 10.23 2.62
N LEU A 130 3.05 9.12 2.62
CA LEU A 130 2.45 7.84 2.97
C LEU A 130 2.11 7.76 4.46
N LYS A 131 2.98 8.27 5.33
CA LYS A 131 2.69 8.36 6.78
C LYS A 131 1.37 9.10 7.03
N LYS A 132 1.21 10.26 6.40
CA LYS A 132 0.00 11.07 6.53
C LYS A 132 -1.22 10.33 6.00
N LEU A 133 -1.09 9.69 4.86
CA LEU A 133 -2.18 8.94 4.23
C LEU A 133 -2.65 7.79 5.14
N VAL A 134 -1.72 7.03 5.71
CA VAL A 134 -2.06 5.92 6.63
C VAL A 134 -2.74 6.46 7.89
N ALA A 135 -2.21 7.53 8.47
CA ALA A 135 -2.80 8.13 9.66
C ALA A 135 -4.22 8.65 9.41
N ASP A 136 -4.43 9.31 8.27
CA ASP A 136 -5.74 9.83 7.89
C ASP A 136 -6.73 8.69 7.62
N PHE A 137 -6.28 7.64 6.95
CA PHE A 137 -7.09 6.45 6.69
C PHE A 137 -7.54 5.80 8.00
N ALA A 138 -6.65 5.65 8.95
CA ALA A 138 -6.95 5.06 10.25
C ALA A 138 -8.01 5.88 11.01
N LYS A 139 -7.91 7.19 10.97
CA LYS A 139 -8.90 8.09 11.58
C LYS A 139 -10.27 7.93 10.93
N GLN A 140 -10.32 7.87 9.61
CA GLN A 140 -11.57 7.69 8.87
C GLN A 140 -12.23 6.35 9.19
N ARG A 141 -11.45 5.28 9.31
CA ARG A 141 -11.98 3.96 9.64
C ARG A 141 -12.48 3.90 11.08
N ALA A 142 -11.80 4.53 12.02
CA ALA A 142 -12.26 4.62 13.41
C ALA A 142 -13.58 5.39 13.50
N ALA A 143 -13.71 6.52 12.78
CA ALA A 143 -14.93 7.31 12.74
C ALA A 143 -16.09 6.52 12.14
N ALA A 144 -15.83 5.76 11.06
CA ALA A 144 -16.84 4.92 10.42
C ALA A 144 -17.31 3.80 11.35
N ALA A 145 -16.41 3.18 12.11
CA ALA A 145 -16.74 2.15 13.08
C ALA A 145 -17.63 2.69 14.21
N LEU A 146 -17.33 3.89 14.70
CA LEU A 146 -18.15 4.55 15.72
C LEU A 146 -19.56 4.84 15.22
N LYS A 147 -19.72 5.29 13.97
CA LYS A 147 -21.05 5.53 13.38
C LYS A 147 -21.86 4.25 13.27
N ARG A 148 -21.23 3.12 12.95
CA ARG A 148 -21.91 1.82 12.85
C ARG A 148 -22.35 1.27 14.19
N ALA A 149 -21.64 1.63 15.26
CA ALA A 149 -21.94 1.16 16.62
C ALA A 149 -23.10 1.89 17.27
N ARG A 150 -23.59 2.99 16.66
CA ARG A 150 -24.72 3.77 17.16
C ARG A 150 -26.06 3.24 16.69
#